data_c95cb611300e9b41c37b23713d035e12
#
_entry.id   c95cb611300e9b41c37b23713d035e12
#
_cell.length_a   1.000
_cell.length_b   1.000
_cell.length_c   1.000
_cell.angle_alpha   90.00
_cell.angle_beta   90.00
_cell.angle_gamma   90.00
#
_symmetry.space_group_name_H-M   'P 1'
#
loop_
_entity.id
_entity.type
_entity.pdbx_description
1 polymer ?
#
loop_
_entity_poly.entity_id
_entity_poly.type
_entity_poly.pdbx_seq_one_letter_code
_entity_poly.pdbx_strand_id
1 'polypeptide(L)'
;MAYQAEYIWLDGHKPTPTLRSKTKIIPSGEKTPPIWGFDGSSTEQATGELSDCILNPVFSCPDPLRGGKNILVLCEVLIASTGAPHPTNTRAACAVAAKKFAAHGMIYGIEQEYTMMRLNGRPLGFPELTGEPEPQGPYYCGVGAGRVMGREIIEEHTQACLDAGLDISGTNAEVMPGQWEFQIGPSDALTVSDHMYIARWLLSRIAEDFDVVISLDAKPQKGDWNGAGAHTNFSTAAMRSSYRPIEEACLALSERIMEHVSNYGHDIESRLTGKHETAPFNKFTFGVSNRGASVRIPWQVARDKKGYAEDRRPNANCDPYVVTQLILETVCGSAKSPGGSKKSSKKKSGKKKSSK
;
A
#
# COMPACT_ATOMS: atom_id res chain seq x y z
N MET A 1 -25.14 -16.83 19.43
CA MET A 1 -24.99 -17.67 18.23
C MET A 1 -23.53 -17.68 17.84
N ALA A 2 -23.02 -18.79 17.33
CA ALA A 2 -21.69 -18.86 16.73
C ALA A 2 -21.61 -17.96 15.49
N TYR A 3 -20.39 -17.55 15.08
CA TYR A 3 -20.16 -16.74 13.90
C TYR A 3 -18.91 -17.21 13.16
N GLN A 4 -18.79 -16.81 11.90
CA GLN A 4 -17.64 -17.09 11.05
C GLN A 4 -16.62 -15.98 11.17
N ALA A 5 -15.35 -16.35 11.34
CA ALA A 5 -14.21 -15.46 11.27
C ALA A 5 -13.30 -15.91 10.13
N GLU A 6 -13.17 -15.09 9.09
CA GLU A 6 -12.30 -15.36 7.97
C GLU A 6 -10.90 -14.82 8.26
N TYR A 7 -9.95 -15.72 8.50
CA TYR A 7 -8.56 -15.40 8.79
C TYR A 7 -7.82 -15.20 7.47
N ILE A 8 -7.27 -14.01 7.29
CA ILE A 8 -6.60 -13.56 6.06
C ILE A 8 -5.13 -13.31 6.38
N TRP A 9 -4.19 -13.80 5.57
CA TRP A 9 -2.76 -13.58 5.73
C TRP A 9 -2.03 -13.57 4.40
N LEU A 10 -0.76 -13.13 4.41
CA LEU A 10 0.15 -13.20 3.28
C LEU A 10 1.01 -14.46 3.35
N ASP A 11 1.13 -15.19 2.25
CA ASP A 11 2.01 -16.34 2.13
C ASP A 11 3.49 -15.97 1.92
N GLY A 12 4.33 -16.98 1.68
CA GLY A 12 5.75 -16.82 1.39
C GLY A 12 6.12 -16.80 -0.07
N HIS A 13 5.12 -16.82 -0.98
CA HIS A 13 5.36 -16.90 -2.42
C HIS A 13 6.28 -15.79 -2.94
N LYS A 14 7.14 -16.13 -3.88
CA LYS A 14 8.08 -15.21 -4.54
C LYS A 14 7.77 -15.12 -6.04
N PRO A 15 7.94 -13.97 -6.67
CA PRO A 15 8.49 -12.71 -6.15
C PRO A 15 7.48 -11.86 -5.35
N THR A 16 6.19 -12.14 -5.45
CA THR A 16 5.12 -11.35 -4.80
C THR A 16 4.29 -12.27 -3.92
N PRO A 17 4.21 -12.02 -2.60
CA PRO A 17 3.32 -12.77 -1.70
C PRO A 17 1.86 -12.67 -2.15
N THR A 18 1.11 -13.75 -1.95
CA THR A 18 -0.33 -13.80 -2.25
C THR A 18 -1.17 -13.86 -0.98
N LEU A 19 -2.39 -13.35 -1.07
CA LEU A 19 -3.35 -13.44 0.00
C LEU A 19 -3.87 -14.88 0.12
N ARG A 20 -3.93 -15.37 1.35
CA ARG A 20 -4.55 -16.65 1.73
C ARG A 20 -5.64 -16.38 2.74
N SER A 21 -6.64 -17.24 2.77
CA SER A 21 -7.64 -17.17 3.84
C SER A 21 -8.20 -18.54 4.21
N LYS A 22 -8.74 -18.62 5.43
CA LYS A 22 -9.51 -19.77 5.91
C LYS A 22 -10.51 -19.36 6.98
N THR A 23 -11.66 -20.02 7.02
CA THR A 23 -12.75 -19.69 7.92
C THR A 23 -12.69 -20.51 9.22
N LYS A 24 -12.77 -19.82 10.36
CA LYS A 24 -12.97 -20.44 11.69
C LYS A 24 -14.38 -20.17 12.19
N ILE A 25 -15.01 -21.19 12.73
CA ILE A 25 -16.29 -21.03 13.46
C ILE A 25 -15.96 -20.68 14.91
N ILE A 26 -16.36 -19.48 15.32
CA ILE A 26 -16.16 -18.98 16.68
C ILE A 26 -17.41 -19.28 17.51
N PRO A 27 -17.26 -19.98 18.66
CA PRO A 27 -18.39 -20.30 19.53
C PRO A 27 -19.10 -19.07 20.09
N SER A 28 -20.37 -19.25 20.45
CA SER A 28 -21.14 -18.19 21.10
C SER A 28 -20.49 -17.79 22.44
N GLY A 29 -20.26 -16.48 22.60
CA GLY A 29 -19.67 -15.91 23.83
C GLY A 29 -18.19 -15.50 23.69
N GLU A 30 -17.45 -16.03 22.74
CA GLU A 30 -16.12 -15.53 22.40
C GLU A 30 -16.23 -14.21 21.64
N LYS A 31 -15.51 -13.18 22.12
CA LYS A 31 -15.55 -11.82 21.57
C LYS A 31 -14.35 -11.51 20.68
N THR A 32 -13.24 -12.20 20.87
CA THR A 32 -11.97 -11.95 20.18
C THR A 32 -11.56 -13.18 19.38
N PRO A 33 -11.19 -13.03 18.10
CA PRO A 33 -10.65 -14.14 17.32
C PRO A 33 -9.38 -14.68 18.00
N PRO A 34 -9.29 -15.98 18.32
CA PRO A 34 -8.09 -16.56 18.91
C PRO A 34 -6.97 -16.70 17.86
N ILE A 35 -5.73 -16.89 18.32
CA ILE A 35 -4.64 -17.35 17.44
C ILE A 35 -5.02 -18.70 16.82
N TRP A 36 -4.49 -18.96 15.60
CA TRP A 36 -4.81 -20.21 14.91
C TRP A 36 -3.59 -20.74 14.14
N GLY A 37 -3.35 -22.06 14.21
CA GLY A 37 -2.28 -22.71 13.45
C GLY A 37 -2.67 -22.98 12.00
N PHE A 38 -1.66 -23.04 11.11
CA PHE A 38 -1.83 -23.46 9.71
C PHE A 38 -0.57 -24.17 9.20
N ASP A 39 -0.70 -24.89 8.08
CA ASP A 39 0.41 -25.54 7.40
C ASP A 39 1.21 -24.53 6.55
N GLY A 40 2.31 -24.07 7.11
CA GLY A 40 3.23 -23.16 6.44
C GLY A 40 3.96 -23.77 5.25
N SER A 41 4.05 -25.12 5.16
CA SER A 41 4.69 -25.77 4.01
C SER A 41 3.87 -25.62 2.72
N SER A 42 2.54 -25.55 2.85
CA SER A 42 1.64 -25.29 1.71
C SER A 42 1.58 -23.82 1.28
N THR A 43 2.26 -22.94 2.00
CA THR A 43 2.28 -21.50 1.75
C THR A 43 3.69 -20.92 1.60
N GLU A 44 4.70 -21.77 1.38
CA GLU A 44 6.12 -21.40 1.23
C GLU A 44 6.70 -20.66 2.46
N GLN A 45 6.17 -20.95 3.66
CA GLN A 45 6.58 -20.32 4.92
C GLN A 45 7.25 -21.28 5.91
N ALA A 46 7.23 -22.58 5.63
CA ALA A 46 7.86 -23.59 6.47
C ALA A 46 8.35 -24.79 5.65
N THR A 47 9.14 -25.65 6.28
CA THR A 47 9.49 -26.97 5.72
C THR A 47 8.41 -28.00 6.10
N GLY A 48 8.35 -29.12 5.35
CA GLY A 48 7.39 -30.18 5.68
C GLY A 48 7.62 -30.86 7.04
N GLU A 49 8.85 -30.80 7.58
CA GLU A 49 9.20 -31.39 8.88
C GLU A 49 8.84 -30.49 10.07
N LEU A 50 8.78 -29.17 9.86
CA LEU A 50 8.40 -28.16 10.85
C LEU A 50 7.35 -27.20 10.24
N SER A 51 6.21 -27.77 9.84
CA SER A 51 5.25 -27.10 8.97
C SER A 51 4.36 -26.08 9.68
N ASP A 52 4.24 -26.12 11.00
CA ASP A 52 3.30 -25.28 11.73
C ASP A 52 3.75 -23.82 11.78
N CYS A 53 2.86 -22.94 11.31
CA CYS A 53 2.92 -21.51 11.52
C CYS A 53 1.68 -21.02 12.27
N ILE A 54 1.75 -19.84 12.89
CA ILE A 54 0.67 -19.23 13.67
C ILE A 54 0.14 -18.01 12.98
N LEU A 55 -1.19 -17.93 12.85
CA LEU A 55 -1.95 -16.73 12.51
C LEU A 55 -2.25 -15.96 13.80
N ASN A 56 -1.68 -14.79 13.94
CA ASN A 56 -1.92 -13.88 15.05
C ASN A 56 -2.81 -12.72 14.58
N PRO A 57 -4.08 -12.63 15.05
CA PRO A 57 -4.98 -11.54 14.67
C PRO A 57 -4.42 -10.17 15.02
N VAL A 58 -4.41 -9.23 14.06
CA VAL A 58 -3.90 -7.87 14.22
C VAL A 58 -4.91 -6.79 13.89
N PHE A 59 -5.88 -7.10 13.02
CA PHE A 59 -7.00 -6.23 12.69
C PHE A 59 -8.24 -7.08 12.42
N SER A 60 -9.43 -6.57 12.73
CA SER A 60 -10.69 -7.22 12.37
C SER A 60 -11.78 -6.20 12.06
N CYS A 61 -12.65 -6.54 11.12
CA CYS A 61 -13.77 -5.72 10.70
C CYS A 61 -15.00 -6.59 10.38
N PRO A 62 -16.20 -6.01 10.23
CA PRO A 62 -17.36 -6.75 9.73
C PRO A 62 -17.05 -7.44 8.40
N ASP A 63 -17.62 -8.63 8.20
CA ASP A 63 -17.59 -9.34 6.92
C ASP A 63 -18.79 -8.92 6.06
N PRO A 64 -18.62 -8.06 5.06
CA PRO A 64 -19.73 -7.55 4.25
C PRO A 64 -20.33 -8.62 3.33
N LEU A 65 -19.55 -9.64 2.96
CA LEU A 65 -19.98 -10.68 2.01
C LEU A 65 -20.93 -11.68 2.69
N ARG A 66 -20.67 -12.02 3.95
CA ARG A 66 -21.52 -12.96 4.72
C ARG A 66 -22.50 -12.23 5.63
N GLY A 67 -22.24 -10.99 5.96
CA GLY A 67 -23.11 -10.15 6.80
C GLY A 67 -23.26 -10.65 8.24
N GLY A 68 -24.22 -10.08 8.96
CA GLY A 68 -24.57 -10.50 10.32
C GLY A 68 -23.48 -10.22 11.35
N LYS A 69 -23.02 -11.28 12.07
CA LYS A 69 -21.95 -11.20 13.07
C LYS A 69 -20.60 -11.69 12.56
N ASN A 70 -20.55 -12.07 11.29
CA ASN A 70 -19.34 -12.59 10.68
C ASN A 70 -18.30 -11.47 10.55
N ILE A 71 -17.02 -11.84 10.63
CA ILE A 71 -15.91 -10.89 10.61
C ILE A 71 -14.79 -11.36 9.69
N LEU A 72 -14.08 -10.39 9.13
CA LEU A 72 -12.78 -10.56 8.50
C LEU A 72 -11.69 -10.30 9.54
N VAL A 73 -10.64 -11.12 9.54
CA VAL A 73 -9.56 -11.06 10.53
C VAL A 73 -8.21 -11.08 9.79
N LEU A 74 -7.56 -9.94 9.71
CA LEU A 74 -6.20 -9.87 9.18
C LEU A 74 -5.22 -10.39 10.21
N CYS A 75 -4.31 -11.25 9.78
CA CYS A 75 -3.34 -11.90 10.64
C CYS A 75 -1.91 -11.64 10.18
N GLU A 76 -1.02 -11.43 11.12
CA GLU A 76 0.41 -11.59 10.91
C GLU A 76 0.83 -13.04 11.17
N VAL A 77 1.92 -13.47 10.52
CA VAL A 77 2.44 -14.84 10.67
C VAL A 77 3.57 -14.85 11.69
N LEU A 78 3.48 -15.81 12.64
CA LEU A 78 4.52 -16.06 13.63
C LEU A 78 5.09 -17.47 13.48
N ILE A 79 6.34 -17.65 13.89
CA ILE A 79 7.03 -18.95 13.99
C ILE A 79 6.46 -19.69 15.19
N ALA A 80 5.88 -20.88 14.97
CA ALA A 80 5.20 -21.63 16.03
C ALA A 80 6.09 -21.98 17.21
N SER A 81 7.35 -22.34 16.96
CA SER A 81 8.28 -22.77 18.01
C SER A 81 8.79 -21.65 18.92
N THR A 82 8.77 -20.40 18.44
CA THR A 82 9.35 -19.25 19.18
C THR A 82 8.36 -18.15 19.49
N GLY A 83 7.24 -18.07 18.76
CA GLY A 83 6.32 -16.95 18.80
C GLY A 83 6.88 -15.66 18.18
N ALA A 84 8.07 -15.70 17.60
CA ALA A 84 8.65 -14.54 16.94
C ALA A 84 7.98 -14.26 15.57
N PRO A 85 8.00 -13.01 15.08
CA PRO A 85 7.53 -12.70 13.73
C PRO A 85 8.24 -13.59 12.69
N HIS A 86 7.45 -14.17 11.78
CA HIS A 86 8.00 -14.93 10.66
C HIS A 86 8.78 -14.01 9.72
N PRO A 87 9.84 -14.47 9.00
CA PRO A 87 10.59 -13.64 8.04
C PRO A 87 9.76 -12.97 6.95
N THR A 88 8.58 -13.53 6.62
CA THR A 88 7.62 -12.92 5.67
C THR A 88 6.68 -11.89 6.31
N ASN A 89 6.78 -11.66 7.63
CA ASN A 89 5.93 -10.73 8.37
C ASN A 89 6.49 -9.29 8.29
N THR A 90 6.18 -8.59 7.23
CA THR A 90 6.60 -7.20 7.00
C THR A 90 5.88 -6.21 7.91
N ARG A 91 4.64 -6.56 8.36
CA ARG A 91 3.86 -5.73 9.30
C ARG A 91 4.60 -5.48 10.61
N ALA A 92 5.26 -6.50 11.15
CA ALA A 92 5.99 -6.37 12.43
C ALA A 92 7.12 -5.33 12.33
N ALA A 93 7.87 -5.30 11.22
CA ALA A 93 8.92 -4.31 10.98
C ALA A 93 8.33 -2.90 10.82
N CYS A 94 7.25 -2.77 10.07
CA CYS A 94 6.50 -1.50 9.93
C CYS A 94 6.01 -0.97 11.29
N ALA A 95 5.49 -1.85 12.16
CA ALA A 95 5.04 -1.47 13.51
C ALA A 95 6.16 -0.90 14.38
N VAL A 96 7.37 -1.48 14.28
CA VAL A 96 8.56 -0.94 14.98
C VAL A 96 8.92 0.45 14.47
N ALA A 97 8.94 0.66 13.16
CA ALA A 97 9.21 1.96 12.55
C ALA A 97 8.12 2.99 12.90
N ALA A 98 6.84 2.62 12.80
CA ALA A 98 5.71 3.47 13.14
C ALA A 98 5.79 3.97 14.61
N LYS A 99 6.11 3.07 15.53
CA LYS A 99 6.32 3.42 16.94
C LYS A 99 7.51 4.37 17.15
N LYS A 100 8.65 4.08 16.48
CA LYS A 100 9.87 4.89 16.57
C LYS A 100 9.66 6.33 16.12
N PHE A 101 8.89 6.54 15.06
CA PHE A 101 8.68 7.85 14.45
C PHE A 101 7.31 8.46 14.73
N ALA A 102 6.55 7.93 15.69
CA ALA A 102 5.18 8.37 16.01
C ALA A 102 5.04 9.89 16.23
N ALA A 103 6.06 10.54 16.81
CA ALA A 103 6.07 11.98 17.07
C ALA A 103 5.99 12.87 15.81
N HIS A 104 6.29 12.31 14.62
CA HIS A 104 6.18 13.05 13.36
C HIS A 104 4.75 13.13 12.81
N GLY A 105 3.81 12.33 13.36
CA GLY A 105 2.40 12.31 12.94
C GLY A 105 2.24 12.03 11.45
N MET A 106 2.94 11.01 10.94
CA MET A 106 2.87 10.63 9.53
C MET A 106 1.49 10.07 9.18
N ILE A 107 0.95 10.50 8.05
CA ILE A 107 -0.33 10.05 7.46
C ILE A 107 -0.08 9.66 6.01
N TYR A 108 -0.76 8.61 5.56
CA TYR A 108 -0.67 8.07 4.20
C TYR A 108 -2.04 7.91 3.55
N GLY A 109 -2.07 8.01 2.23
CA GLY A 109 -3.15 7.56 1.37
C GLY A 109 -2.56 6.83 0.18
N ILE A 110 -3.12 5.67 -0.19
CA ILE A 110 -2.60 4.83 -1.27
C ILE A 110 -3.66 4.70 -2.37
N GLU A 111 -3.24 4.99 -3.60
CA GLU A 111 -4.02 4.88 -4.84
C GLU A 111 -3.67 3.53 -5.49
N GLN A 112 -4.49 2.51 -5.26
CA GLN A 112 -4.24 1.15 -5.74
C GLN A 112 -4.84 0.96 -7.12
N GLU A 113 -4.00 0.95 -8.14
CA GLU A 113 -4.38 0.50 -9.48
C GLU A 113 -4.37 -1.02 -9.58
N TYR A 114 -5.21 -1.57 -10.44
CA TYR A 114 -5.27 -3.01 -10.76
C TYR A 114 -5.94 -3.23 -12.11
N THR A 115 -5.74 -4.40 -12.67
CA THR A 115 -6.35 -4.78 -13.96
C THR A 115 -7.22 -6.01 -13.79
N MET A 116 -8.46 -5.91 -14.26
CA MET A 116 -9.38 -7.04 -14.35
C MET A 116 -9.02 -7.88 -15.58
N MET A 117 -8.74 -9.16 -15.35
CA MET A 117 -8.32 -10.10 -16.37
C MET A 117 -9.38 -11.20 -16.54
N ARG A 118 -9.62 -11.63 -17.76
CA ARG A 118 -10.38 -12.87 -18.03
C ARG A 118 -9.55 -14.09 -17.62
N LEU A 119 -10.20 -15.23 -17.43
CA LEU A 119 -9.54 -16.51 -17.13
C LEU A 119 -8.53 -16.96 -18.19
N ASN A 120 -8.64 -16.46 -19.42
CA ASN A 120 -7.67 -16.71 -20.48
C ASN A 120 -6.45 -15.77 -20.46
N GLY A 121 -6.32 -14.92 -19.43
CA GLY A 121 -5.21 -14.00 -19.24
C GLY A 121 -5.28 -12.71 -20.06
N ARG A 122 -6.40 -12.41 -20.73
CA ARG A 122 -6.59 -11.14 -21.44
C ARG A 122 -7.29 -10.11 -20.57
N PRO A 123 -6.91 -8.81 -20.65
CA PRO A 123 -7.60 -7.76 -19.92
C PRO A 123 -9.10 -7.72 -20.27
N LEU A 124 -9.92 -7.44 -19.30
CA LEU A 124 -11.33 -7.22 -19.51
C LEU A 124 -11.55 -6.00 -20.41
N GLY A 125 -12.42 -6.13 -21.42
CA GLY A 125 -12.59 -5.08 -22.45
C GLY A 125 -11.71 -5.22 -23.69
N PHE A 126 -10.71 -6.11 -23.67
CA PHE A 126 -10.01 -6.51 -24.88
C PHE A 126 -10.81 -7.56 -25.66
N PRO A 127 -10.68 -7.66 -26.99
CA PRO A 127 -11.30 -8.74 -27.77
C PRO A 127 -10.88 -10.11 -27.20
N GLU A 128 -11.78 -11.09 -27.26
CA GLU A 128 -11.56 -12.38 -26.58
C GLU A 128 -10.40 -13.20 -27.15
N LEU A 129 -10.22 -13.18 -28.46
CA LEU A 129 -9.24 -14.03 -29.14
C LEU A 129 -8.00 -13.25 -29.58
N THR A 130 -8.17 -12.23 -30.40
CA THR A 130 -7.07 -11.49 -31.01
C THR A 130 -7.40 -10.00 -31.12
N GLY A 131 -6.37 -9.16 -31.23
CA GLY A 131 -6.50 -7.73 -31.35
C GLY A 131 -6.46 -7.02 -29.98
N GLU A 132 -6.32 -5.72 -30.04
CA GLU A 132 -6.30 -4.81 -28.89
C GLU A 132 -7.18 -3.61 -29.23
N PRO A 133 -7.81 -2.98 -28.24
CA PRO A 133 -8.42 -1.67 -28.42
C PRO A 133 -7.32 -0.64 -28.69
N GLU A 134 -7.69 0.55 -29.14
CA GLU A 134 -6.76 1.64 -29.39
C GLU A 134 -6.06 2.05 -28.08
N PRO A 135 -4.71 1.98 -27.99
CA PRO A 135 -3.98 2.45 -26.82
C PRO A 135 -4.19 3.95 -26.60
N GLN A 136 -4.12 4.36 -25.32
CA GLN A 136 -4.28 5.77 -24.91
C GLN A 136 -5.61 6.41 -25.36
N GLY A 137 -6.64 5.56 -25.53
CA GLY A 137 -8.00 6.02 -25.82
C GLY A 137 -8.64 6.72 -24.62
N PRO A 138 -9.90 7.18 -24.74
CA PRO A 138 -10.58 7.95 -23.69
C PRO A 138 -11.18 7.04 -22.62
N TYR A 139 -10.33 6.27 -21.93
CA TYR A 139 -10.71 5.30 -20.88
C TYR A 139 -10.67 5.90 -19.49
N TYR A 140 -9.70 6.79 -19.21
CA TYR A 140 -9.56 7.44 -17.91
C TYR A 140 -10.81 8.18 -17.49
N CYS A 141 -11.36 7.82 -16.33
CA CYS A 141 -12.65 8.32 -15.83
C CYS A 141 -13.79 8.16 -16.85
N GLY A 142 -13.69 7.17 -17.75
CA GLY A 142 -14.61 6.96 -18.86
C GLY A 142 -16.01 6.58 -18.40
N VAL A 143 -17.00 6.91 -19.25
CA VAL A 143 -18.40 6.57 -19.04
C VAL A 143 -18.96 5.88 -20.30
N GLY A 144 -19.71 4.82 -20.12
CA GLY A 144 -20.35 4.04 -21.17
C GLY A 144 -19.64 2.73 -21.50
N ALA A 145 -20.42 1.77 -22.00
CA ALA A 145 -20.01 0.38 -22.21
C ALA A 145 -18.83 0.20 -23.21
N GLY A 146 -18.58 1.17 -24.10
CA GLY A 146 -17.44 1.14 -25.03
C GLY A 146 -16.16 1.73 -24.45
N ARG A 147 -16.16 2.20 -23.19
CA ARG A 147 -15.06 2.91 -22.57
C ARG A 147 -14.48 2.18 -21.36
N VAL A 148 -15.34 1.65 -20.52
CA VAL A 148 -14.98 0.99 -19.27
C VAL A 148 -15.67 -0.35 -19.13
N MET A 149 -14.98 -1.31 -18.50
CA MET A 149 -15.49 -2.64 -18.19
C MET A 149 -15.26 -2.94 -16.72
N GLY A 150 -16.14 -3.76 -16.13
CA GLY A 150 -16.03 -4.17 -14.73
C GLY A 150 -16.56 -3.17 -13.72
N ARG A 151 -17.37 -2.18 -14.12
CA ARG A 151 -17.97 -1.19 -13.21
C ARG A 151 -18.78 -1.84 -12.07
N GLU A 152 -19.49 -2.89 -12.37
CA GLU A 152 -20.28 -3.63 -11.39
C GLU A 152 -19.41 -4.18 -10.26
N ILE A 153 -18.23 -4.75 -10.61
CA ILE A 153 -17.26 -5.27 -9.65
C ILE A 153 -16.73 -4.15 -8.74
N ILE A 154 -16.37 -2.99 -9.30
CA ILE A 154 -15.83 -1.89 -8.48
C ILE A 154 -16.90 -1.23 -7.61
N GLU A 155 -18.15 -1.15 -8.05
CA GLU A 155 -19.24 -0.61 -7.24
C GLU A 155 -19.56 -1.54 -6.07
N GLU A 156 -19.62 -2.85 -6.29
CA GLU A 156 -19.77 -3.86 -5.23
C GLU A 156 -18.60 -3.85 -4.26
N HIS A 157 -17.37 -3.81 -4.77
CA HIS A 157 -16.16 -3.69 -3.95
C HIS A 157 -16.16 -2.43 -3.09
N THR A 158 -16.54 -1.29 -3.68
CA THR A 158 -16.61 -0.02 -2.95
C THR A 158 -17.61 -0.10 -1.80
N GLN A 159 -18.80 -0.64 -2.05
CA GLN A 159 -19.82 -0.82 -1.02
C GLN A 159 -19.33 -1.80 0.06
N ALA A 160 -18.72 -2.91 -0.32
CA ALA A 160 -18.15 -3.87 0.63
C ALA A 160 -17.06 -3.23 1.52
N CYS A 161 -16.19 -2.40 0.96
CA CYS A 161 -15.20 -1.66 1.76
C CYS A 161 -15.86 -0.70 2.76
N LEU A 162 -16.91 0.02 2.35
CA LEU A 162 -17.68 0.90 3.24
C LEU A 162 -18.36 0.11 4.37
N ASP A 163 -19.00 -1.00 4.06
CA ASP A 163 -19.70 -1.85 5.02
C ASP A 163 -18.73 -2.55 5.99
N ALA A 164 -17.50 -2.82 5.55
CA ALA A 164 -16.41 -3.31 6.40
C ALA A 164 -15.80 -2.20 7.27
N GLY A 165 -16.15 -0.93 7.05
CA GLY A 165 -15.59 0.22 7.79
C GLY A 165 -14.14 0.54 7.41
N LEU A 166 -13.72 0.21 6.20
CA LEU A 166 -12.38 0.58 5.70
C LEU A 166 -12.35 2.07 5.28
N ASP A 167 -11.16 2.67 5.37
CA ASP A 167 -10.93 4.08 4.98
C ASP A 167 -10.86 4.22 3.45
N ILE A 168 -11.86 3.70 2.71
CA ILE A 168 -11.93 3.91 1.26
C ILE A 168 -12.34 5.35 0.97
N SER A 169 -11.60 6.03 0.08
CA SER A 169 -11.78 7.46 -0.19
C SER A 169 -12.12 7.80 -1.64
N GLY A 170 -11.96 6.87 -2.57
CA GLY A 170 -12.31 7.09 -3.97
C GLY A 170 -12.07 5.89 -4.86
N THR A 171 -12.67 5.96 -6.05
CA THR A 171 -12.47 4.98 -7.13
C THR A 171 -12.56 5.69 -8.48
N ASN A 172 -11.81 5.22 -9.46
CA ASN A 172 -11.92 5.69 -10.85
C ASN A 172 -11.48 4.61 -11.85
N ALA A 173 -12.00 4.71 -13.07
CA ALA A 173 -11.48 3.96 -14.20
C ALA A 173 -10.15 4.57 -14.64
N GLU A 174 -9.21 3.70 -15.01
CA GLU A 174 -7.87 4.04 -15.45
C GLU A 174 -7.71 4.06 -16.97
N VAL A 175 -6.49 4.27 -17.44
CA VAL A 175 -6.16 4.57 -18.84
C VAL A 175 -6.21 3.37 -19.80
N MET A 176 -6.62 2.19 -19.28
CA MET A 176 -6.82 0.98 -20.07
C MET A 176 -8.21 0.38 -19.76
N PRO A 177 -8.93 -0.19 -20.76
CA PRO A 177 -10.17 -0.92 -20.49
C PRO A 177 -9.93 -2.03 -19.46
N GLY A 178 -10.79 -2.14 -18.45
CA GLY A 178 -10.66 -3.10 -17.36
C GLY A 178 -9.61 -2.75 -16.31
N GLN A 179 -8.91 -1.63 -16.46
CA GLN A 179 -8.04 -1.09 -15.41
C GLN A 179 -8.80 -0.07 -14.56
N TRP A 180 -8.67 -0.23 -13.24
CA TRP A 180 -9.35 0.58 -12.25
C TRP A 180 -8.42 0.93 -11.10
N GLU A 181 -8.80 1.93 -10.34
CA GLU A 181 -8.15 2.36 -9.12
C GLU A 181 -9.15 2.45 -7.98
N PHE A 182 -8.74 2.03 -6.77
CA PHE A 182 -9.39 2.43 -5.53
C PHE A 182 -8.37 3.07 -4.58
N GLN A 183 -8.83 3.92 -3.68
CA GLN A 183 -7.99 4.72 -2.79
C GLN A 183 -8.30 4.40 -1.34
N ILE A 184 -7.26 4.08 -0.54
CA ILE A 184 -7.35 3.83 0.90
C ILE A 184 -6.61 4.93 1.66
N GLY A 185 -7.22 5.42 2.71
CA GLY A 185 -6.70 6.48 3.58
C GLY A 185 -7.51 7.78 3.48
N PRO A 186 -7.08 8.84 4.20
CA PRO A 186 -5.80 8.99 4.88
C PRO A 186 -5.75 8.38 6.28
N SER A 187 -4.72 7.60 6.59
CA SER A 187 -4.53 6.94 7.90
C SER A 187 -3.04 6.79 8.24
N ASP A 188 -2.71 6.29 9.45
CA ASP A 188 -1.34 5.93 9.80
C ASP A 188 -0.83 4.71 9.02
N ALA A 189 0.49 4.43 9.10
CA ALA A 189 1.17 3.40 8.30
C ALA A 189 0.58 1.99 8.49
N LEU A 190 0.17 1.62 9.70
CA LEU A 190 -0.41 0.30 9.94
C LEU A 190 -1.85 0.23 9.46
N THR A 191 -2.66 1.20 9.82
CA THR A 191 -4.08 1.26 9.46
C THR A 191 -4.27 1.28 7.94
N VAL A 192 -3.54 2.15 7.21
CA VAL A 192 -3.67 2.21 5.74
C VAL A 192 -3.26 0.89 5.08
N SER A 193 -2.24 0.22 5.61
CA SER A 193 -1.74 -1.06 5.07
C SER A 193 -2.65 -2.24 5.43
N ASP A 194 -3.18 -2.29 6.66
CA ASP A 194 -4.16 -3.29 7.09
C ASP A 194 -5.43 -3.18 6.23
N HIS A 195 -5.96 -1.98 6.06
CA HIS A 195 -7.13 -1.71 5.22
C HIS A 195 -6.87 -2.04 3.75
N MET A 196 -5.68 -1.75 3.21
CA MET A 196 -5.31 -2.09 1.84
C MET A 196 -5.36 -3.60 1.61
N TYR A 197 -4.85 -4.43 2.52
CA TYR A 197 -4.89 -5.89 2.36
C TYR A 197 -6.30 -6.46 2.46
N ILE A 198 -7.14 -5.93 3.35
CA ILE A 198 -8.56 -6.33 3.40
C ILE A 198 -9.28 -5.90 2.13
N ALA A 199 -9.04 -4.69 1.62
CA ALA A 199 -9.64 -4.21 0.38
C ALA A 199 -9.21 -5.07 -0.83
N ARG A 200 -7.92 -5.44 -0.94
CA ARG A 200 -7.43 -6.38 -1.98
C ARG A 200 -8.08 -7.76 -1.87
N TRP A 201 -8.28 -8.26 -0.65
CA TRP A 201 -8.96 -9.53 -0.43
C TRP A 201 -10.43 -9.47 -0.84
N LEU A 202 -11.16 -8.42 -0.42
CA LEU A 202 -12.55 -8.20 -0.82
C LEU A 202 -12.70 -8.11 -2.33
N LEU A 203 -11.84 -7.35 -2.99
CA LEU A 203 -11.85 -7.21 -4.44
C LEU A 203 -11.68 -8.56 -5.15
N SER A 204 -10.72 -9.37 -4.69
CA SER A 204 -10.47 -10.70 -5.27
C SER A 204 -11.64 -11.65 -5.04
N ARG A 205 -12.26 -11.61 -3.85
CA ARG A 205 -13.42 -12.45 -3.51
C ARG A 205 -14.67 -12.09 -4.32
N ILE A 206 -14.93 -10.78 -4.49
CA ILE A 206 -16.04 -10.30 -5.31
C ILE A 206 -15.82 -10.69 -6.78
N ALA A 207 -14.60 -10.52 -7.28
CA ALA A 207 -14.26 -10.85 -8.68
C ALA A 207 -14.46 -12.34 -9.03
N GLU A 208 -14.39 -13.26 -8.03
CA GLU A 208 -14.69 -14.69 -8.23
C GLU A 208 -16.11 -14.92 -8.77
N ASP A 209 -17.09 -14.15 -8.31
CA ASP A 209 -18.50 -14.29 -8.71
C ASP A 209 -18.74 -13.81 -10.16
N PHE A 210 -17.75 -13.12 -10.75
CA PHE A 210 -17.77 -12.62 -12.14
C PHE A 210 -16.82 -13.37 -13.09
N ASP A 211 -16.17 -14.46 -12.64
CA ASP A 211 -15.12 -15.14 -13.40
C ASP A 211 -13.98 -14.21 -13.86
N VAL A 212 -13.63 -13.23 -13.02
CA VAL A 212 -12.59 -12.23 -13.27
C VAL A 212 -11.43 -12.43 -12.30
N VAL A 213 -10.21 -12.37 -12.84
CA VAL A 213 -8.96 -12.38 -12.06
C VAL A 213 -8.47 -10.95 -11.84
N ILE A 214 -8.17 -10.58 -10.62
CA ILE A 214 -7.55 -9.29 -10.31
C ILE A 214 -6.03 -9.41 -10.43
N SER A 215 -5.45 -8.71 -11.40
CA SER A 215 -4.01 -8.61 -11.56
C SER A 215 -3.48 -7.33 -10.91
N LEU A 216 -2.47 -7.51 -10.06
CA LEU A 216 -1.65 -6.44 -9.50
C LEU A 216 -0.28 -6.35 -10.20
N ASP A 217 -0.11 -6.97 -11.36
CA ASP A 217 1.15 -6.91 -12.11
C ASP A 217 1.49 -5.47 -12.48
N ALA A 218 2.79 -5.15 -12.40
CA ALA A 218 3.29 -3.81 -12.71
C ALA A 218 3.01 -3.38 -14.17
N LYS A 219 3.00 -4.35 -15.10
CA LYS A 219 2.74 -4.14 -16.53
C LYS A 219 1.91 -5.30 -17.10
N PRO A 220 0.62 -5.39 -16.77
CA PRO A 220 -0.23 -6.54 -17.16
C PRO A 220 -0.43 -6.65 -18.67
N GLN A 221 -0.38 -5.51 -19.39
CA GLN A 221 -0.44 -5.47 -20.86
C GLN A 221 0.83 -4.82 -21.42
N LYS A 222 1.50 -5.52 -22.33
CA LYS A 222 2.67 -5.00 -23.06
C LYS A 222 2.24 -4.00 -24.14
N GLY A 223 3.19 -3.22 -24.65
CA GLY A 223 2.93 -2.23 -25.69
C GLY A 223 2.68 -0.82 -25.15
N ASP A 224 1.94 0.00 -25.91
CA ASP A 224 1.69 1.41 -25.61
C ASP A 224 0.56 1.61 -24.58
N TRP A 225 0.64 0.86 -23.47
CA TRP A 225 -0.28 0.93 -22.34
C TRP A 225 0.44 1.40 -21.08
N ASN A 226 -0.28 2.02 -20.16
CA ASN A 226 0.25 2.34 -18.84
C ASN A 226 0.46 1.04 -18.03
N GLY A 227 1.36 1.07 -17.08
CA GLY A 227 1.43 0.03 -16.04
C GLY A 227 0.44 0.30 -14.91
N ALA A 228 0.49 -0.51 -13.86
CA ALA A 228 -0.33 -0.35 -12.68
C ALA A 228 0.56 0.01 -11.47
N GLY A 229 0.23 1.10 -10.77
CA GLY A 229 0.92 1.63 -9.61
C GLY A 229 0.12 1.50 -8.31
N ALA A 230 0.78 1.80 -7.21
CA ALA A 230 0.17 2.08 -5.92
C ALA A 230 0.75 3.40 -5.40
N HIS A 231 0.34 4.50 -6.04
CA HIS A 231 0.85 5.83 -5.70
C HIS A 231 0.59 6.12 -4.22
N THR A 232 1.64 6.47 -3.51
CA THR A 232 1.55 6.63 -2.07
C THR A 232 1.69 8.10 -1.69
N ASN A 233 0.55 8.70 -1.33
CA ASN A 233 0.49 10.03 -0.74
C ASN A 233 0.98 9.96 0.70
N PHE A 234 1.79 10.92 1.13
CA PHE A 234 2.30 10.96 2.50
C PHE A 234 2.47 12.39 3.01
N SER A 235 2.27 12.59 4.32
CA SER A 235 2.54 13.86 4.97
C SER A 235 2.89 13.70 6.44
N THR A 236 3.90 14.45 6.91
CA THR A 236 4.15 14.65 8.35
C THR A 236 3.32 15.82 8.88
N ALA A 237 3.21 15.95 10.21
CA ALA A 237 2.61 17.13 10.83
C ALA A 237 3.30 18.45 10.39
N ALA A 238 4.61 18.43 10.19
CA ALA A 238 5.38 19.57 9.69
C ALA A 238 5.02 19.93 8.24
N MET A 239 4.84 18.93 7.34
CA MET A 239 4.42 19.14 5.97
C MET A 239 3.01 19.75 5.89
N ARG A 240 2.10 19.34 6.78
CA ARG A 240 0.75 19.91 6.88
C ARG A 240 0.72 21.33 7.45
N SER A 241 1.85 21.80 7.98
CA SER A 241 1.99 23.17 8.53
C SER A 241 2.75 24.12 7.60
N SER A 242 3.69 23.63 6.78
CA SER A 242 4.50 24.48 5.91
C SER A 242 5.10 23.72 4.71
N TYR A 243 5.55 24.45 3.69
CA TYR A 243 6.01 23.90 2.40
C TYR A 243 7.43 23.31 2.46
N ARG A 244 8.33 23.95 3.20
CA ARG A 244 9.74 23.54 3.26
C ARG A 244 9.94 22.07 3.65
N PRO A 245 9.24 21.50 4.64
CA PRO A 245 9.34 20.07 4.97
C PRO A 245 8.93 19.15 3.81
N ILE A 246 8.10 19.61 2.87
CA ILE A 246 7.74 18.85 1.66
C ILE A 246 8.94 18.73 0.73
N GLU A 247 9.64 19.83 0.50
CA GLU A 247 10.87 19.84 -0.33
C GLU A 247 11.98 19.01 0.34
N GLU A 248 12.16 19.15 1.66
CA GLU A 248 13.13 18.36 2.44
C GLU A 248 12.82 16.85 2.36
N ALA A 249 11.55 16.44 2.39
CA ALA A 249 11.14 15.06 2.20
C ALA A 249 11.45 14.54 0.79
N CYS A 250 11.18 15.32 -0.25
CA CYS A 250 11.54 14.98 -1.63
C CYS A 250 13.06 14.80 -1.79
N LEU A 251 13.85 15.69 -1.21
CA LEU A 251 15.33 15.58 -1.22
C LEU A 251 15.81 14.33 -0.49
N ALA A 252 15.25 14.01 0.69
CA ALA A 252 15.59 12.80 1.41
C ALA A 252 15.30 11.52 0.60
N LEU A 253 14.15 11.48 -0.09
CA LEU A 253 13.80 10.37 -0.99
C LEU A 253 14.77 10.26 -2.18
N SER A 254 15.30 11.38 -2.68
CA SER A 254 16.28 11.39 -3.78
C SER A 254 17.63 10.77 -3.41
N GLU A 255 17.99 10.74 -2.14
CA GLU A 255 19.24 10.16 -1.66
C GLU A 255 19.20 8.64 -1.56
N ARG A 256 18.00 8.03 -1.58
CA ARG A 256 17.78 6.59 -1.37
C ARG A 256 17.01 5.92 -2.51
N ILE A 257 17.22 6.36 -3.76
CA ILE A 257 16.44 5.93 -4.93
C ILE A 257 16.38 4.41 -5.05
N MET A 258 17.52 3.75 -5.13
CA MET A 258 17.58 2.30 -5.39
C MET A 258 17.07 1.47 -4.23
N GLU A 259 17.22 1.94 -3.01
CA GLU A 259 16.66 1.26 -1.84
C GLU A 259 15.14 1.22 -1.90
N HIS A 260 14.49 2.34 -2.25
CA HIS A 260 13.05 2.39 -2.44
C HIS A 260 12.60 1.53 -3.62
N VAL A 261 13.19 1.75 -4.79
CA VAL A 261 12.81 1.07 -6.04
C VAL A 261 12.93 -0.46 -5.90
N SER A 262 13.99 -0.96 -5.28
CA SER A 262 14.19 -2.41 -5.08
C SER A 262 13.17 -3.07 -4.16
N ASN A 263 12.40 -2.28 -3.40
CA ASN A 263 11.42 -2.75 -2.42
C ASN A 263 9.97 -2.30 -2.74
N TYR A 264 9.77 -1.63 -3.86
CA TYR A 264 8.48 -1.06 -4.25
C TYR A 264 7.65 -1.95 -5.17
N GLY A 265 7.90 -3.26 -5.12
CA GLY A 265 7.20 -4.27 -5.89
C GLY A 265 8.06 -4.94 -6.96
N HIS A 266 7.55 -6.02 -7.53
CA HIS A 266 8.22 -6.80 -8.56
C HIS A 266 8.05 -6.17 -9.94
N ASP A 267 9.06 -6.35 -10.82
CA ASP A 267 9.06 -5.90 -12.22
C ASP A 267 8.89 -4.39 -12.39
N ILE A 268 9.50 -3.61 -11.48
CA ILE A 268 9.35 -2.15 -11.45
C ILE A 268 9.90 -1.47 -12.72
N GLU A 269 10.91 -2.07 -13.35
CA GLU A 269 11.56 -1.56 -14.56
C GLU A 269 10.62 -1.58 -15.77
N SER A 270 9.70 -2.54 -15.83
CA SER A 270 8.72 -2.63 -16.92
C SER A 270 7.68 -1.50 -16.88
N ARG A 271 7.42 -0.93 -15.68
CA ARG A 271 6.50 0.17 -15.49
C ARG A 271 7.21 1.53 -15.48
N LEU A 272 8.31 1.70 -14.72
CA LEU A 272 9.03 2.97 -14.58
C LEU A 272 10.04 3.19 -15.71
N THR A 273 9.52 3.45 -16.90
CA THR A 273 10.32 3.56 -18.15
C THR A 273 10.68 4.97 -18.54
N GLY A 274 10.04 5.98 -17.93
CA GLY A 274 10.11 7.38 -18.39
C GLY A 274 9.06 7.72 -19.45
N LYS A 275 8.14 6.79 -19.73
CA LYS A 275 6.95 6.98 -20.57
C LYS A 275 5.71 6.72 -19.75
N HIS A 276 4.51 6.96 -20.30
CA HIS A 276 3.24 6.65 -19.65
C HIS A 276 3.15 7.23 -18.22
N GLU A 277 3.45 8.53 -18.10
CA GLU A 277 3.38 9.27 -16.83
C GLU A 277 4.29 8.72 -15.72
N THR A 278 5.44 8.14 -16.04
CA THR A 278 6.45 7.67 -15.09
C THR A 278 7.81 8.33 -15.30
N ALA A 279 8.60 8.48 -14.23
CA ALA A 279 10.04 8.68 -14.33
C ALA A 279 10.75 7.32 -14.53
N PRO A 280 11.93 7.28 -15.19
CA PRO A 280 12.73 6.05 -15.23
C PRO A 280 13.09 5.57 -13.82
N PHE A 281 13.08 4.25 -13.59
CA PHE A 281 13.32 3.65 -12.26
C PHE A 281 14.66 4.07 -11.62
N ASN A 282 15.68 4.33 -12.43
CA ASN A 282 17.03 4.70 -11.99
C ASN A 282 17.28 6.21 -11.92
N LYS A 283 16.25 7.03 -12.11
CA LYS A 283 16.31 8.48 -11.99
C LYS A 283 15.27 8.99 -11.02
N PHE A 284 15.62 10.01 -10.25
CA PHE A 284 14.70 10.66 -9.35
C PHE A 284 14.44 12.09 -9.80
N THR A 285 13.19 12.44 -9.87
CA THR A 285 12.73 13.80 -10.09
C THR A 285 11.53 14.10 -9.19
N PHE A 286 11.35 15.36 -8.84
CA PHE A 286 10.12 15.80 -8.21
C PHE A 286 9.69 17.16 -8.76
N GLY A 287 8.41 17.45 -8.69
CA GLY A 287 7.90 18.70 -9.20
C GLY A 287 6.42 18.93 -8.98
N VAL A 288 6.02 20.20 -9.06
CA VAL A 288 4.61 20.61 -8.93
C VAL A 288 3.83 20.20 -10.18
N SER A 289 2.69 19.52 -9.97
CA SER A 289 1.77 19.04 -11.03
C SER A 289 2.43 18.13 -12.09
N ASN A 290 3.62 17.61 -11.83
CA ASN A 290 4.36 16.81 -12.80
C ASN A 290 4.08 15.30 -12.60
N ARG A 291 3.20 14.72 -13.43
CA ARG A 291 2.88 13.28 -13.39
C ARG A 291 4.01 12.39 -13.92
N GLY A 292 4.96 12.93 -14.72
CA GLY A 292 6.16 12.21 -15.14
C GLY A 292 7.31 12.24 -14.13
N ALA A 293 7.10 12.75 -12.92
CA ALA A 293 8.10 12.77 -11.86
C ALA A 293 7.99 11.53 -10.95
N SER A 294 9.09 11.18 -10.26
CA SER A 294 9.11 10.16 -9.23
C SER A 294 8.23 10.54 -8.02
N VAL A 295 8.29 11.83 -7.65
CA VAL A 295 7.44 12.40 -6.60
C VAL A 295 6.74 13.64 -7.11
N ARG A 296 5.42 13.66 -7.03
CA ARG A 296 4.58 14.79 -7.42
C ARG A 296 4.17 15.60 -6.18
N ILE A 297 4.26 16.93 -6.31
CA ILE A 297 3.65 17.85 -5.36
C ILE A 297 2.36 18.36 -6.01
N PRO A 298 1.17 18.12 -5.46
CA PRO A 298 -0.07 18.63 -6.05
C PRO A 298 -0.09 20.16 -6.14
N TRP A 299 -0.78 20.71 -7.14
CA TRP A 299 -0.83 22.16 -7.36
C TRP A 299 -1.46 22.91 -6.17
N GLN A 300 -2.45 22.31 -5.50
CA GLN A 300 -3.07 22.89 -4.29
C GLN A 300 -2.04 23.02 -3.16
N VAL A 301 -1.20 22.00 -2.96
CA VAL A 301 -0.13 22.01 -1.95
C VAL A 301 0.88 23.13 -2.23
N ALA A 302 1.27 23.31 -3.48
CA ALA A 302 2.17 24.39 -3.88
C ALA A 302 1.52 25.78 -3.69
N ARG A 303 0.22 25.92 -3.97
CA ARG A 303 -0.56 27.13 -3.74
C ARG A 303 -0.71 27.45 -2.25
N ASP A 304 -1.11 26.46 -1.46
CA ASP A 304 -1.46 26.61 -0.04
C ASP A 304 -0.22 26.58 0.86
N LYS A 305 0.96 26.30 0.28
CA LYS A 305 2.27 26.22 0.95
C LYS A 305 2.32 25.24 2.11
N LYS A 306 1.54 24.18 2.03
CA LYS A 306 1.46 23.07 3.00
C LYS A 306 0.65 21.90 2.43
N GLY A 307 0.81 20.69 2.98
CA GLY A 307 0.00 19.54 2.58
C GLY A 307 0.82 18.25 2.53
N TYR A 308 0.90 17.60 1.38
CA TYR A 308 1.48 16.28 1.19
C TYR A 308 2.29 16.19 -0.09
N ALA A 309 3.02 15.10 -0.26
CA ALA A 309 3.66 14.69 -1.51
C ALA A 309 3.17 13.30 -1.92
N GLU A 310 3.22 12.99 -3.20
CA GLU A 310 2.81 11.73 -3.79
C GLU A 310 4.05 11.01 -4.35
N ASP A 311 4.42 9.88 -3.74
CA ASP A 311 5.43 8.97 -4.31
C ASP A 311 4.76 8.07 -5.35
N ARG A 312 5.10 8.28 -6.63
CA ARG A 312 4.52 7.60 -7.79
C ARG A 312 5.27 6.33 -8.19
N ARG A 313 6.33 5.98 -7.45
CA ARG A 313 7.20 4.85 -7.78
C ARG A 313 6.65 3.47 -7.39
N PRO A 314 5.88 3.28 -6.30
CA PRO A 314 5.41 1.96 -5.94
C PRO A 314 4.53 1.31 -7.01
N ASN A 315 4.77 0.03 -7.31
CA ASN A 315 3.96 -0.77 -8.21
C ASN A 315 2.68 -1.26 -7.53
N ALA A 316 1.68 -1.64 -8.31
CA ALA A 316 0.43 -2.21 -7.82
C ALA A 316 0.65 -3.44 -6.91
N ASN A 317 1.64 -4.27 -7.23
CA ASN A 317 2.00 -5.47 -6.46
C ASN A 317 2.93 -5.19 -5.26
N CYS A 318 3.14 -3.94 -4.87
CA CYS A 318 3.95 -3.62 -3.70
C CYS A 318 3.32 -4.13 -2.40
N ASP A 319 4.17 -4.34 -1.40
CA ASP A 319 3.75 -4.52 -0.02
C ASP A 319 3.58 -3.14 0.64
N PRO A 320 2.35 -2.74 1.02
CA PRO A 320 2.08 -1.44 1.60
C PRO A 320 2.80 -1.21 2.93
N TYR A 321 3.06 -2.27 3.74
CA TYR A 321 3.86 -2.12 4.96
C TYR A 321 5.30 -1.72 4.65
N VAL A 322 5.89 -2.33 3.63
CA VAL A 322 7.27 -2.01 3.21
C VAL A 322 7.34 -0.59 2.64
N VAL A 323 6.39 -0.20 1.80
CA VAL A 323 6.34 1.15 1.21
C VAL A 323 6.20 2.21 2.29
N THR A 324 5.23 2.08 3.19
CA THR A 324 4.99 3.06 4.25
C THR A 324 6.14 3.13 5.25
N GLN A 325 6.74 1.97 5.61
CA GLN A 325 7.93 1.91 6.46
C GLN A 325 9.11 2.67 5.83
N LEU A 326 9.45 2.39 4.57
CA LEU A 326 10.59 3.01 3.90
C LEU A 326 10.43 4.53 3.75
N ILE A 327 9.23 5.01 3.41
CA ILE A 327 8.94 6.44 3.36
C ILE A 327 9.12 7.04 4.75
N LEU A 328 8.57 6.41 5.79
CA LEU A 328 8.66 6.87 7.18
C LEU A 328 10.13 6.97 7.64
N GLU A 329 10.92 5.93 7.44
CA GLU A 329 12.32 5.88 7.84
C GLU A 329 13.17 6.89 7.06
N THR A 330 12.88 7.12 5.79
CA THR A 330 13.60 8.09 4.95
C THR A 330 13.27 9.51 5.36
N VAL A 331 11.99 9.85 5.40
CA VAL A 331 11.53 11.22 5.63
C VAL A 331 11.76 11.65 7.08
N CYS A 332 11.44 10.78 8.04
CA CYS A 332 11.57 11.11 9.47
C CYS A 332 12.97 10.83 10.03
N GLY A 333 13.71 9.88 9.44
CA GLY A 333 15.08 9.56 9.84
C GLY A 333 16.09 10.65 9.47
N SER A 334 15.87 11.39 8.39
CA SER A 334 16.67 12.54 7.97
C SER A 334 16.23 13.86 8.62
N ALA A 335 15.01 13.94 9.16
CA ALA A 335 14.51 15.13 9.83
C ALA A 335 15.20 15.32 11.18
N LYS A 336 15.68 16.54 11.48
CA LYS A 336 16.14 16.90 12.83
C LYS A 336 14.97 16.71 13.80
N SER A 337 15.18 15.92 14.87
CA SER A 337 14.15 15.59 15.86
C SER A 337 13.38 16.84 16.31
N PRO A 338 12.04 16.84 16.32
CA PRO A 338 11.27 17.95 16.85
C PRO A 338 11.51 17.99 18.38
N GLY A 339 12.34 18.89 18.87
CA GLY A 339 12.60 19.04 20.31
C GLY A 339 14.04 19.32 20.73
N GLY A 340 15.00 19.29 19.81
CA GLY A 340 16.40 19.59 20.11
C GLY A 340 16.74 21.08 20.08
N SER A 341 16.21 21.92 20.99
CA SER A 341 16.77 23.24 21.20
C SER A 341 18.18 23.09 21.79
N LYS A 342 19.21 23.43 21.03
CA LYS A 342 20.58 23.53 21.51
C LYS A 342 20.60 24.52 22.70
N LYS A 343 20.76 24.02 23.91
CA LYS A 343 21.21 24.85 25.01
C LYS A 343 22.57 25.42 24.64
N SER A 344 22.63 26.68 24.26
CA SER A 344 23.88 27.41 24.05
C SER A 344 24.60 27.50 25.40
N SER A 345 25.67 26.72 25.54
CA SER A 345 26.59 26.90 26.67
C SER A 345 27.36 28.21 26.47
N LYS A 346 26.92 29.29 27.11
CA LYS A 346 27.69 30.50 27.25
C LYS A 346 28.95 30.15 28.06
N LYS A 347 30.10 30.02 27.41
CA LYS A 347 31.41 30.06 28.05
C LYS A 347 31.60 31.45 28.67
N LYS A 348 31.61 31.55 30.01
CA LYS A 348 32.10 32.71 30.73
C LYS A 348 33.62 32.80 30.55
N SER A 349 34.07 33.81 29.82
CA SER A 349 35.49 34.18 29.77
C SER A 349 35.85 34.85 31.10
N GLY A 350 36.61 34.15 31.94
CA GLY A 350 37.19 34.72 33.17
C GLY A 350 38.37 35.61 32.78
N LYS A 351 38.24 36.92 33.00
CA LYS A 351 39.35 37.87 33.01
C LYS A 351 40.26 37.57 34.20
N LYS A 352 41.48 37.10 33.99
CA LYS A 352 42.58 37.18 34.98
C LYS A 352 43.09 38.62 35.01
N LYS A 353 42.95 39.30 36.17
CA LYS A 353 43.68 40.51 36.51
C LYS A 353 45.09 40.07 36.92
N SER A 354 46.11 40.61 36.27
CA SER A 354 47.47 40.62 36.74
C SER A 354 47.66 41.81 37.69
N SER A 355 48.20 41.58 38.88
CA SER A 355 48.80 42.60 39.70
C SER A 355 50.21 42.18 40.08
N LYS A 356 51.13 43.02 39.67
CA LYS A 356 52.56 43.17 40.08
C LYS A 356 53.44 41.95 40.01
#